data_63ba8f900249eb900cb5f5db76b3fa92
#
_entry.id   63ba8f900249eb900cb5f5db76b3fa92
#
_cell.length_a   1.000
_cell.length_b   1.000
_cell.length_c   1.000
_cell.angle_alpha   90.00
_cell.angle_beta   90.00
_cell.angle_gamma   90.00
#
_symmetry.space_group_name_H-M   'P 1'
#
loop_
_entity.id
_entity.type
_entity.pdbx_description
1 polymer ?
#
loop_
_entity_poly.entity_id
_entity_poly.type
_entity_poly.pdbx_seq_one_letter_code
_entity_poly.pdbx_strand_id
1 'polypeptide(L)'
;VLDIVAYQLNFYRNETNEEPTVEIAANVFRDVYYRYRDQLQVGLIIAGWDKVKGGQVYNIPLGGMVIRQKFCMGGSGSTFVFGFTDTNFKENMTEAECKNFLTRAIGLAISRDGSS
;
A
#
# COMPACT_ATOMS: atom_id res chain seq x y z
N VAL A 1 8.29 12.42 -4.82
CA VAL A 1 7.97 11.75 -3.55
C VAL A 1 8.72 10.42 -3.44
N LEU A 2 8.63 9.57 -4.45
CA LEU A 2 9.29 8.26 -4.41
C LEU A 2 10.80 8.38 -4.27
N ASP A 3 11.42 9.32 -4.96
CA ASP A 3 12.88 9.52 -4.90
C ASP A 3 13.32 9.98 -3.52
N ILE A 4 12.56 10.86 -2.89
CA ILE A 4 12.86 11.34 -1.54
C ILE A 4 12.76 10.20 -0.52
N VAL A 5 11.72 9.39 -0.64
CA VAL A 5 11.52 8.23 0.24
C VAL A 5 12.63 7.22 0.04
N ALA A 6 12.99 6.91 -1.20
CA ALA A 6 14.08 5.98 -1.49
C ALA A 6 15.39 6.47 -0.89
N TYR A 7 15.68 7.76 -0.96
CA TYR A 7 16.87 8.34 -0.36
C TYR A 7 16.88 8.16 1.16
N GLN A 8 15.77 8.46 1.82
CA GLN A 8 15.67 8.34 3.28
C GLN A 8 15.78 6.88 3.74
N LEU A 9 15.18 5.95 3.01
CA LEU A 9 15.28 4.53 3.33
C LEU A 9 16.70 4.00 3.15
N ASN A 10 17.39 4.44 2.11
CA ASN A 10 18.80 4.08 1.91
C ASN A 10 19.68 4.67 3.01
N PHE A 11 19.41 5.89 3.44
CA PHE A 11 20.11 6.51 4.57
C PHE A 11 19.92 5.70 5.84
N TYR A 12 18.70 5.28 6.13
CA TYR A 12 18.39 4.43 7.28
C TYR A 12 19.17 3.11 7.20
N ARG A 13 19.17 2.49 6.03
CA ARG A 13 19.87 1.22 5.82
C ARG A 13 21.37 1.35 6.08
N ASN A 14 21.96 2.46 5.65
CA ASN A 14 23.40 2.72 5.82
C ASN A 14 23.75 3.07 7.27
N GLU A 15 22.88 3.82 7.96
CA GLU A 15 23.15 4.24 9.34
C GLU A 15 22.98 3.10 10.34
N THR A 16 21.99 2.24 10.15
CA THR A 16 21.67 1.19 11.09
C THR A 16 22.22 -0.17 10.72
N ASN A 17 22.67 -0.36 9.48
CA ASN A 17 23.04 -1.64 8.89
C ASN A 17 21.89 -2.65 8.93
N GLU A 18 20.65 -2.18 8.93
CA GLU A 18 19.45 -3.01 8.98
C GLU A 18 18.50 -2.59 7.86
N GLU A 19 17.74 -3.57 7.35
CA GLU A 19 16.67 -3.28 6.42
C GLU A 19 15.53 -2.57 7.17
N PRO A 20 14.98 -1.47 6.61
CA PRO A 20 13.83 -0.83 7.22
C PRO A 20 12.63 -1.77 7.20
N THR A 21 11.82 -1.73 8.27
CA THR A 21 10.56 -2.46 8.30
C THR A 21 9.53 -1.78 7.40
N VAL A 22 8.44 -2.49 7.10
CA VAL A 22 7.35 -1.91 6.32
C VAL A 22 6.72 -0.73 7.07
N GLU A 23 6.62 -0.84 8.40
CA GLU A 23 6.10 0.25 9.23
C GLU A 23 7.01 1.49 9.16
N ILE A 24 8.32 1.32 9.20
CA ILE A 24 9.26 2.43 9.04
C ILE A 24 9.08 3.08 7.66
N ALA A 25 8.97 2.28 6.63
CA ALA A 25 8.74 2.80 5.28
C ALA A 25 7.43 3.59 5.20
N ALA A 26 6.36 3.08 5.80
CA ALA A 26 5.06 3.78 5.82
C ALA A 26 5.17 5.12 6.55
N ASN A 27 5.89 5.17 7.66
CA ASN A 27 6.10 6.41 8.41
C ASN A 27 6.95 7.42 7.63
N VAL A 28 7.95 6.97 6.88
CA VAL A 28 8.74 7.84 6.01
C VAL A 28 7.85 8.44 4.92
N PHE A 29 7.01 7.62 4.29
CA PHE A 29 6.04 8.11 3.29
C PHE A 29 5.09 9.14 3.92
N ARG A 30 4.59 8.88 5.13
CA ARG A 30 3.71 9.82 5.81
C ARG A 30 4.39 11.15 6.06
N ASP A 31 5.63 11.14 6.51
CA ASP A 31 6.38 12.37 6.81
C ASP A 31 6.61 13.20 5.54
N VAL A 32 7.00 12.54 4.45
CA VAL A 32 7.17 13.21 3.16
C VAL A 32 5.83 13.75 2.66
N TYR A 33 4.78 12.94 2.74
CA TYR A 33 3.44 13.35 2.32
C TYR A 33 2.98 14.58 3.12
N TYR A 34 3.15 14.58 4.43
CA TYR A 34 2.73 15.68 5.28
C TYR A 34 3.48 16.97 4.96
N ARG A 35 4.77 16.84 4.68
CA ARG A 35 5.62 17.99 4.33
C ARG A 35 5.18 18.67 3.05
N TYR A 36 4.71 17.89 2.08
CA TYR A 36 4.30 18.38 0.76
C TYR A 36 2.79 18.30 0.54
N ARG A 37 2.01 18.22 1.60
CA ARG A 37 0.56 17.98 1.50
C ARG A 37 -0.20 19.00 0.67
N ASP A 38 0.28 20.24 0.63
CA ASP A 38 -0.37 21.30 -0.14
C ASP A 38 -0.20 21.10 -1.65
N GLN A 39 0.80 20.34 -2.04
CA GLN A 39 1.13 20.06 -3.44
C GLN A 39 0.72 18.67 -3.89
N LEU A 40 0.42 17.78 -2.93
CA LEU A 40 0.12 16.37 -3.20
C LEU A 40 -1.31 16.06 -2.80
N GLN A 41 -2.11 15.63 -3.78
CA GLN A 41 -3.44 15.13 -3.54
C GLN A 41 -3.50 13.67 -3.99
N VAL A 42 -2.77 12.80 -3.28
CA VAL A 42 -2.67 11.38 -3.62
C VAL A 42 -2.97 10.56 -2.39
N GLY A 43 -3.59 9.41 -2.61
CA GLY A 43 -3.65 8.36 -1.62
C GLY A 43 -2.54 7.37 -1.91
N LEU A 44 -1.97 6.79 -0.87
CA LEU A 44 -0.85 5.85 -1.00
C LEU A 44 -1.20 4.53 -0.34
N ILE A 45 -0.74 3.44 -0.96
CA ILE A 45 -0.78 2.10 -0.39
C ILE A 45 0.65 1.62 -0.31
N ILE A 46 1.12 1.29 0.90
CA ILE A 46 2.45 0.76 1.13
C ILE A 46 2.29 -0.67 1.63
N ALA A 47 2.88 -1.61 0.91
CA ALA A 47 2.79 -3.03 1.25
C ALA A 47 4.16 -3.67 1.20
N GLY A 48 4.36 -4.67 2.04
CA GLY A 48 5.61 -5.40 2.05
C GLY A 48 5.63 -6.45 3.13
N TRP A 49 6.81 -7.02 3.33
CA TRP A 49 7.07 -8.05 4.31
C TRP A 49 8.35 -7.71 5.06
N ASP A 50 8.36 -7.94 6.37
CA ASP A 50 9.58 -7.85 7.17
C ASP A 50 9.61 -8.98 8.21
N LYS A 51 10.75 -9.14 8.86
CA LYS A 51 10.96 -10.21 9.83
C LYS A 51 10.20 -9.99 11.14
N VAL A 52 9.81 -8.75 11.42
CA VAL A 52 9.22 -8.39 12.71
C VAL A 52 7.74 -8.70 12.75
N LYS A 53 6.98 -8.24 11.75
CA LYS A 53 5.53 -8.36 11.72
C LYS A 53 5.00 -9.16 10.54
N GLY A 54 5.87 -9.65 9.65
CA GLY A 54 5.47 -10.39 8.47
C GLY A 54 4.88 -9.50 7.39
N GLY A 55 3.88 -10.00 6.69
CA GLY A 55 3.19 -9.25 5.64
C GLY A 55 2.34 -8.13 6.22
N GLN A 56 2.43 -6.95 5.61
CA GLN A 56 1.75 -5.76 6.12
C GLN A 56 1.27 -4.91 4.96
N VAL A 57 0.10 -4.30 5.13
CA VAL A 57 -0.44 -3.31 4.19
C VAL A 57 -0.82 -2.08 4.99
N TYR A 58 -0.33 -0.93 4.56
CA TYR A 58 -0.65 0.36 5.17
C TYR A 58 -1.33 1.24 4.13
N ASN A 59 -2.39 1.90 4.54
CA ASN A 59 -3.10 2.87 3.72
C ASN A 59 -2.83 4.27 4.25
N ILE A 60 -2.44 5.19 3.37
CA ILE A 60 -2.29 6.59 3.69
C ILE A 60 -3.28 7.36 2.81
N PRO A 61 -4.51 7.61 3.30
CA PRO A 61 -5.49 8.36 2.53
C PRO A 61 -5.13 9.85 2.45
N LEU A 62 -5.92 10.62 1.74
CA LEU A 62 -5.66 12.05 1.51
C LEU A 62 -5.40 12.86 2.78
N GLY A 63 -5.90 12.42 3.92
CA GLY A 63 -5.65 13.10 5.20
C GLY A 63 -4.26 12.87 5.79
N GLY A 64 -3.46 11.97 5.22
CA GLY A 64 -2.10 11.69 5.68
C GLY A 64 -2.00 10.78 6.89
N MET A 65 -3.08 10.17 7.33
CA MET A 65 -3.06 9.22 8.44
C MET A 65 -2.59 7.85 7.97
N VAL A 66 -1.68 7.22 8.71
CA VAL A 66 -1.23 5.86 8.41
C VAL A 66 -2.14 4.86 9.11
N ILE A 67 -2.78 3.99 8.33
CA ILE A 67 -3.68 2.97 8.86
C ILE A 67 -3.22 1.60 8.37
N ARG A 68 -2.92 0.70 9.31
CA ARG A 68 -2.62 -0.70 8.96
C ARG A 68 -3.91 -1.46 8.71
N GLN A 69 -3.99 -2.19 7.61
CA GLN A 69 -5.17 -2.94 7.20
C GLN A 69 -4.79 -4.33 6.71
N LYS A 70 -5.73 -5.25 6.73
CA LYS A 70 -5.53 -6.60 6.20
C LYS A 70 -5.47 -6.58 4.68
N PHE A 71 -6.25 -5.72 4.05
CA PHE A 71 -6.20 -5.43 2.64
C PHE A 71 -6.63 -3.98 2.42
N CYS A 72 -6.28 -3.42 1.27
CA CYS A 72 -6.55 -2.03 0.98
C CYS A 72 -6.87 -1.86 -0.50
N MET A 73 -7.79 -0.96 -0.79
CA MET A 73 -8.18 -0.64 -2.15
C MET A 73 -8.22 0.87 -2.32
N GLY A 74 -7.85 1.33 -3.51
CA GLY A 74 -7.90 2.74 -3.86
C GLY A 74 -8.00 2.93 -5.35
N GLY A 75 -8.24 4.18 -5.76
CA GLY A 75 -8.41 4.53 -7.16
C GLY A 75 -9.87 4.49 -7.60
N SER A 76 -10.13 4.97 -8.81
CA SER A 76 -11.49 5.12 -9.35
C SER A 76 -12.22 3.79 -9.53
N GLY A 77 -11.47 2.72 -9.81
CA GLY A 77 -12.07 1.39 -10.00
C GLY A 77 -12.32 0.63 -8.71
N SER A 78 -11.91 1.15 -7.55
CA SER A 78 -11.97 0.40 -6.29
C SER A 78 -13.42 0.08 -5.87
N THR A 79 -14.35 0.96 -6.18
CA THR A 79 -15.75 0.77 -5.81
C THR A 79 -16.38 -0.47 -6.45
N PHE A 80 -15.84 -0.91 -7.60
CA PHE A 80 -16.37 -2.08 -8.31
C PHE A 80 -15.87 -3.41 -7.76
N VAL A 81 -14.89 -3.40 -6.85
CA VAL A 81 -14.30 -4.62 -6.32
C VAL A 81 -14.62 -4.87 -4.85
N PHE A 82 -15.36 -4.00 -4.18
CA PHE A 82 -15.69 -4.20 -2.77
C PHE A 82 -16.44 -5.50 -2.54
N GLY A 83 -17.49 -5.76 -3.32
CA GLY A 83 -18.27 -7.00 -3.18
C GLY A 83 -17.43 -8.24 -3.51
N PHE A 84 -16.62 -8.17 -4.55
CA PHE A 84 -15.71 -9.26 -4.90
C PHE A 84 -14.73 -9.55 -3.77
N THR A 85 -14.17 -8.50 -3.18
CA THR A 85 -13.21 -8.63 -2.08
C THR A 85 -13.86 -9.22 -0.84
N ASP A 86 -15.05 -8.75 -0.48
CA ASP A 86 -15.77 -9.27 0.68
C ASP A 86 -16.07 -10.76 0.55
N THR A 87 -16.35 -11.23 -0.66
CA THR A 87 -16.69 -12.63 -0.91
C THR A 87 -15.44 -13.49 -1.01
N ASN A 88 -14.37 -13.00 -1.60
CA ASN A 88 -13.23 -13.84 -2.01
C ASN A 88 -11.96 -13.64 -1.18
N PHE A 89 -11.86 -12.60 -0.36
CA PHE A 89 -10.69 -12.37 0.47
C PHE A 89 -10.62 -13.40 1.58
N LYS A 90 -9.42 -13.95 1.79
CA LYS A 90 -9.11 -14.86 2.90
C LYS A 90 -7.80 -14.42 3.52
N GLU A 91 -7.70 -14.59 4.83
CA GLU A 91 -6.42 -14.40 5.50
C GLU A 91 -5.49 -15.59 5.23
N ASN A 92 -4.20 -15.34 5.30
CA ASN A 92 -3.16 -16.38 5.17
C ASN A 92 -3.21 -17.14 3.83
N MET A 93 -3.54 -16.43 2.75
CA MET A 93 -3.51 -17.01 1.42
C MET A 93 -2.09 -17.43 1.04
N THR A 94 -1.97 -18.53 0.27
CA THR A 94 -0.70 -18.86 -0.38
C THR A 94 -0.37 -17.80 -1.42
N GLU A 95 0.90 -17.80 -1.88
CA GLU A 95 1.31 -16.88 -2.95
C GLU A 95 0.46 -17.04 -4.21
N ALA A 96 0.19 -18.30 -4.61
CA ALA A 96 -0.62 -18.57 -5.79
C ALA A 96 -2.06 -18.08 -5.62
N GLU A 97 -2.66 -18.31 -4.46
CA GLU A 97 -4.01 -17.85 -4.16
C GLU A 97 -4.09 -16.32 -4.17
N CYS A 98 -3.10 -15.65 -3.58
CA CYS A 98 -3.05 -14.21 -3.52
C CYS A 98 -2.91 -13.59 -4.90
N LYS A 99 -2.02 -14.14 -5.74
CA LYS A 99 -1.84 -13.68 -7.11
C LYS A 99 -3.12 -13.83 -7.93
N ASN A 100 -3.80 -14.97 -7.79
CA ASN A 100 -5.05 -15.22 -8.49
C ASN A 100 -6.13 -14.23 -8.04
N PHE A 101 -6.26 -14.01 -6.73
CA PHE A 101 -7.21 -13.06 -6.16
C PHE A 101 -6.96 -11.64 -6.69
N LEU A 102 -5.70 -11.18 -6.64
CA LEU A 102 -5.34 -9.83 -7.09
C LEU A 102 -5.54 -9.67 -8.58
N THR A 103 -5.20 -10.67 -9.38
CA THR A 103 -5.41 -10.62 -10.83
C THR A 103 -6.88 -10.46 -11.17
N ARG A 104 -7.74 -11.22 -10.50
CA ARG A 104 -9.18 -11.13 -10.72
C ARG A 104 -9.75 -9.80 -10.25
N ALA A 105 -9.29 -9.29 -9.10
CA ALA A 105 -9.73 -8.02 -8.56
C ALA A 105 -9.35 -6.85 -9.49
N ILE A 106 -8.11 -6.83 -9.96
CA ILE A 106 -7.63 -5.78 -10.87
C ILE A 106 -8.36 -5.87 -12.22
N GLY A 107 -8.54 -7.07 -12.73
CA GLY A 107 -9.30 -7.27 -13.98
C GLY A 107 -10.72 -6.74 -13.88
N LEU A 108 -11.39 -6.99 -12.77
CA LEU A 108 -12.74 -6.47 -12.53
C LEU A 108 -12.74 -4.94 -12.43
N ALA A 109 -11.79 -4.37 -11.69
CA ALA A 109 -11.67 -2.93 -11.55
C ALA A 109 -11.48 -2.25 -12.90
N ILE A 110 -10.57 -2.77 -13.71
CA ILE A 110 -10.28 -2.21 -15.03
C ILE A 110 -11.51 -2.32 -15.95
N SER A 111 -12.17 -3.47 -15.96
CA SER A 111 -13.30 -3.69 -16.85
C SER A 111 -14.52 -2.84 -16.52
N ARG A 112 -14.68 -2.44 -15.26
CA ARG A 112 -15.83 -1.67 -14.80
C ARG A 112 -15.58 -0.18 -14.68
N ASP A 113 -14.31 0.23 -14.66
CA ASP A 113 -13.94 1.63 -14.45
C ASP A 113 -14.12 2.41 -15.76
N GLY A 114 -14.95 3.42 -15.73
CA GLY A 114 -15.22 4.26 -16.89
C GLY A 114 -14.08 5.18 -17.30
N SER A 115 -13.08 5.35 -16.43
CA SER A 115 -11.92 6.23 -16.70
C SER A 115 -10.75 5.49 -17.37
N SER A 116 -10.82 4.19 -17.46
CA SER A 116 -9.73 3.38 -18.04
C SER A 116 -10.00 2.94 -19.47
#